data_2f404fd20f48150fd98a8b454cf07319
#
_entry.id   2f404fd20f48150fd98a8b454cf07319
#
_cell.length_a   1.000
_cell.length_b   1.000
_cell.length_c   1.000
_cell.angle_alpha   90.00
_cell.angle_beta   90.00
_cell.angle_gamma   90.00
#
_symmetry.space_group_name_H-M   'P 1'
#
loop_
_entity.id
_entity.type
_entity.pdbx_description
1 polymer ?
#
loop_
_entity_poly.entity_id
_entity_poly.type
_entity_poly.pdbx_seq_one_letter_code
_entity_poly.pdbx_strand_id
1 'polypeptide(L)'
;MRIADKNVTRAVLERHGFTFKKSFGQNFLTDTNILQKIVDTAEIDQDVNVIEIGPGIGALTEFLAENAAEVMAFEIDDRLIPILADTLGRFDNVTVVNQDILKTDLQTQIQNFKNPDLPIKVVANLPYYITTPILMHLIESKIPFSEFVVMMQREVADRISAEPNTKAYGSLSIAVKYYMTAKVAFIVPRTVFVPAPNVDSAILKMVRRPEPLVQVQDEDFLFRVSKAAFVHRRKTLWNNLTSHFGKSEETKEKLEKALELAAIQPSIRGEALSIPDFGRLADSLKEVGL
;
A
#
# COMPACT_ATOMS: atom_id res chain seq x y z
N MET A 1 -10.47 6.77 -28.81
CA MET A 1 -11.25 7.36 -27.71
C MET A 1 -10.90 6.59 -26.46
N ARG A 2 -10.51 7.26 -25.37
CA ARG A 2 -9.97 6.62 -24.14
C ARG A 2 -11.11 6.17 -23.25
N ILE A 3 -10.91 5.05 -22.52
CA ILE A 3 -11.88 4.54 -21.52
C ILE A 3 -12.17 5.62 -20.47
N ALA A 4 -11.13 6.40 -20.07
CA ALA A 4 -11.22 7.46 -19.09
C ALA A 4 -11.96 8.72 -19.57
N ASP A 5 -12.26 8.87 -20.85
CA ASP A 5 -13.08 9.99 -21.32
C ASP A 5 -14.45 9.94 -20.67
N LYS A 6 -14.91 11.02 -20.04
CA LYS A 6 -16.17 11.06 -19.27
C LYS A 6 -17.37 10.52 -20.04
N ASN A 7 -17.44 10.85 -21.34
CA ASN A 7 -18.54 10.39 -22.19
C ASN A 7 -18.44 8.88 -22.48
N VAL A 8 -17.21 8.35 -22.65
CA VAL A 8 -16.96 6.92 -22.85
C VAL A 8 -17.25 6.15 -21.57
N THR A 9 -16.73 6.63 -20.43
CA THR A 9 -17.02 6.06 -19.11
C THR A 9 -18.53 5.93 -18.88
N ARG A 10 -19.27 7.02 -19.13
CA ARG A 10 -20.74 7.02 -18.98
C ARG A 10 -21.41 6.03 -19.92
N ALA A 11 -21.06 6.06 -21.20
CA ALA A 11 -21.65 5.16 -22.21
C ALA A 11 -21.39 3.68 -21.90
N VAL A 12 -20.19 3.34 -21.42
CA VAL A 12 -19.83 1.98 -20.98
C VAL A 12 -20.71 1.55 -19.79
N LEU A 13 -20.79 2.39 -18.76
CA LEU A 13 -21.59 2.08 -17.56
C LEU A 13 -23.09 1.94 -17.89
N GLU A 14 -23.63 2.80 -18.73
CA GLU A 14 -25.04 2.74 -19.19
C GLU A 14 -25.30 1.48 -20.01
N ARG A 15 -24.42 1.14 -20.95
CA ARG A 15 -24.55 -0.07 -21.81
C ARG A 15 -24.65 -1.34 -20.98
N HIS A 16 -23.85 -1.42 -19.89
CA HIS A 16 -23.84 -2.58 -19.01
C HIS A 16 -24.82 -2.48 -17.83
N GLY A 17 -25.64 -1.42 -17.76
CA GLY A 17 -26.57 -1.21 -16.65
C GLY A 17 -25.87 -1.16 -15.27
N PHE A 18 -24.63 -0.68 -15.22
CA PHE A 18 -23.81 -0.69 -14.01
C PHE A 18 -24.28 0.34 -12.98
N THR A 19 -24.42 -0.11 -11.74
CA THR A 19 -24.75 0.76 -10.59
C THR A 19 -23.66 0.66 -9.54
N PHE A 20 -23.24 1.83 -9.03
CA PHE A 20 -22.19 1.92 -8.02
C PHE A 20 -22.62 1.28 -6.70
N LYS A 21 -21.75 0.43 -6.14
CA LYS A 21 -21.91 -0.09 -4.77
C LYS A 21 -20.98 0.67 -3.81
N LYS A 22 -21.56 1.35 -2.83
CA LYS A 22 -20.79 2.07 -1.79
C LYS A 22 -19.83 1.15 -1.02
N SER A 23 -20.20 -0.12 -0.83
CA SER A 23 -19.38 -1.13 -0.15
C SER A 23 -18.05 -1.42 -0.83
N PHE A 24 -17.91 -1.17 -2.13
CA PHE A 24 -16.67 -1.35 -2.86
C PHE A 24 -15.85 -0.05 -3.01
N GLY A 25 -16.36 1.08 -2.52
CA GLY A 25 -15.64 2.36 -2.59
C GLY A 25 -15.27 2.78 -4.02
N GLN A 26 -16.12 2.44 -5.00
CA GLN A 26 -15.85 2.63 -6.43
C GLN A 26 -15.85 4.12 -6.80
N ASN A 27 -14.69 4.63 -7.19
CA ASN A 27 -14.47 5.96 -7.72
C ASN A 27 -13.60 5.83 -8.98
N PHE A 28 -14.20 5.99 -10.16
CA PHE A 28 -13.48 5.82 -11.42
C PHE A 28 -12.77 7.10 -11.83
N LEU A 29 -11.48 7.02 -12.08
CA LEU A 29 -10.67 8.14 -12.55
C LEU A 29 -11.00 8.44 -14.02
N THR A 30 -11.33 9.70 -14.30
CA THR A 30 -11.75 10.17 -15.63
C THR A 30 -10.85 11.27 -16.20
N ASP A 31 -9.56 11.26 -15.85
CA ASP A 31 -8.58 12.23 -16.34
C ASP A 31 -7.39 11.50 -16.97
N THR A 32 -7.29 11.63 -18.28
CA THR A 32 -6.23 10.95 -19.08
C THR A 32 -4.84 11.47 -18.78
N ASN A 33 -4.69 12.75 -18.42
CA ASN A 33 -3.38 13.31 -18.08
C ASN A 33 -2.87 12.75 -16.75
N ILE A 34 -3.75 12.55 -15.79
CA ILE A 34 -3.40 11.92 -14.51
C ILE A 34 -3.03 10.45 -14.72
N LEU A 35 -3.78 9.70 -15.53
CA LEU A 35 -3.45 8.31 -15.87
C LEU A 35 -2.08 8.19 -16.54
N GLN A 36 -1.79 9.05 -17.51
CA GLN A 36 -0.46 9.08 -18.14
C GLN A 36 0.62 9.39 -17.11
N LYS A 37 0.40 10.38 -16.26
CA LYS A 37 1.36 10.76 -15.21
C LYS A 37 1.61 9.63 -14.20
N ILE A 38 0.62 8.77 -13.93
CA ILE A 38 0.81 7.58 -13.10
C ILE A 38 1.77 6.60 -13.77
N VAL A 39 1.54 6.30 -15.05
CA VAL A 39 2.40 5.39 -15.84
C VAL A 39 3.82 5.92 -15.96
N ASP A 40 3.97 7.23 -16.23
CA ASP A 40 5.28 7.91 -16.28
C ASP A 40 6.00 7.85 -14.94
N THR A 41 5.28 8.05 -13.82
CA THR A 41 5.82 7.96 -12.46
C THR A 41 6.30 6.55 -12.12
N ALA A 42 5.59 5.53 -12.63
CA ALA A 42 5.94 4.12 -12.47
C ALA A 42 7.02 3.65 -13.46
N GLU A 43 7.41 4.50 -14.43
CA GLU A 43 8.43 4.15 -15.43
C GLU A 43 8.13 2.78 -16.06
N ILE A 44 6.89 2.62 -16.55
CA ILE A 44 6.44 1.38 -17.17
C ILE A 44 6.91 1.32 -18.61
N ASP A 45 7.54 0.21 -18.99
CA ASP A 45 8.00 -0.11 -20.34
C ASP A 45 7.81 -1.60 -20.67
N GLN A 46 8.23 -2.02 -21.85
CA GLN A 46 8.08 -3.39 -22.34
C GLN A 46 8.94 -4.44 -21.60
N ASP A 47 9.80 -4.02 -20.69
CA ASP A 47 10.65 -4.89 -19.87
C ASP A 47 10.11 -5.06 -18.45
N VAL A 48 8.82 -4.69 -18.21
CA VAL A 48 8.16 -4.74 -16.90
C VAL A 48 6.81 -5.43 -17.00
N ASN A 49 6.56 -6.36 -16.09
CA ASN A 49 5.23 -6.90 -15.81
C ASN A 49 4.53 -6.03 -14.76
N VAL A 50 3.23 -5.84 -14.91
CA VAL A 50 2.43 -5.04 -13.98
C VAL A 50 1.34 -5.88 -13.33
N ILE A 51 1.20 -5.75 -12.01
CA ILE A 51 0.00 -6.15 -11.28
C ILE A 51 -0.82 -4.91 -10.97
N GLU A 52 -2.08 -4.93 -11.39
CA GLU A 52 -3.07 -3.93 -11.06
C GLU A 52 -4.13 -4.51 -10.12
N ILE A 53 -4.54 -3.77 -9.09
CA ILE A 53 -5.59 -4.17 -8.16
C ILE A 53 -6.75 -3.21 -8.29
N GLY A 54 -7.94 -3.76 -8.57
CA GLY A 54 -9.15 -2.98 -8.77
C GLY A 54 -9.12 -2.16 -10.06
N PRO A 55 -9.02 -2.81 -11.24
CA PRO A 55 -8.98 -2.11 -12.53
C PRO A 55 -10.26 -1.30 -12.82
N GLY A 56 -11.35 -1.56 -12.10
CA GLY A 56 -12.63 -0.92 -12.32
C GLY A 56 -13.15 -1.20 -13.72
N ILE A 57 -13.32 -0.15 -14.53
CA ILE A 57 -13.73 -0.30 -15.95
C ILE A 57 -12.55 -0.38 -16.92
N GLY A 58 -11.30 -0.45 -16.41
CA GLY A 58 -10.08 -0.60 -17.21
C GLY A 58 -9.40 0.71 -17.63
N ALA A 59 -9.74 1.85 -17.02
CA ALA A 59 -9.19 3.15 -17.42
C ALA A 59 -7.67 3.25 -17.21
N LEU A 60 -7.14 2.81 -16.07
CA LEU A 60 -5.70 2.73 -15.83
C LEU A 60 -5.09 1.55 -16.59
N THR A 61 -5.78 0.41 -16.64
CA THR A 61 -5.34 -0.80 -17.34
C THR A 61 -5.02 -0.53 -18.81
N GLU A 62 -5.84 0.29 -19.49
CA GLU A 62 -5.61 0.71 -20.89
C GLU A 62 -4.21 1.34 -21.06
N PHE A 63 -3.85 2.28 -20.20
CA PHE A 63 -2.54 2.95 -20.24
C PHE A 63 -1.39 2.00 -19.86
N LEU A 64 -1.60 1.13 -18.89
CA LEU A 64 -0.61 0.12 -18.52
C LEU A 64 -0.36 -0.87 -19.66
N ALA A 65 -1.42 -1.36 -20.31
CA ALA A 65 -1.33 -2.31 -21.40
C ALA A 65 -0.60 -1.77 -22.64
N GLU A 66 -0.71 -0.47 -22.90
CA GLU A 66 0.00 0.20 -23.99
C GLU A 66 1.51 0.31 -23.75
N ASN A 67 1.97 0.21 -22.51
CA ASN A 67 3.37 0.43 -22.15
C ASN A 67 4.07 -0.80 -21.60
N ALA A 68 3.40 -1.62 -20.79
CA ALA A 68 3.97 -2.78 -20.11
C ALA A 68 4.17 -4.00 -21.04
N ALA A 69 5.06 -4.91 -20.64
CA ALA A 69 5.14 -6.24 -21.24
C ALA A 69 3.81 -6.99 -21.10
N GLU A 70 3.33 -7.13 -19.87
CA GLU A 70 2.03 -7.71 -19.55
C GLU A 70 1.41 -7.04 -18.33
N VAL A 71 0.08 -7.05 -18.27
CA VAL A 71 -0.72 -6.57 -17.14
C VAL A 71 -1.60 -7.70 -16.62
N MET A 72 -1.51 -7.98 -15.33
CA MET A 72 -2.42 -8.88 -14.63
C MET A 72 -3.27 -8.06 -13.65
N ALA A 73 -4.56 -7.97 -13.93
CA ALA A 73 -5.50 -7.13 -13.19
C ALA A 73 -6.43 -7.99 -12.31
N PHE A 74 -6.45 -7.75 -11.01
CA PHE A 74 -7.29 -8.46 -10.04
C PHE A 74 -8.53 -7.65 -9.70
N GLU A 75 -9.71 -8.21 -10.00
CA GLU A 75 -11.01 -7.58 -9.74
C GLU A 75 -11.89 -8.51 -8.91
N ILE A 76 -12.43 -7.98 -7.81
CA ILE A 76 -13.31 -8.73 -6.91
C ILE A 76 -14.79 -8.59 -7.26
N ASP A 77 -15.17 -7.51 -7.97
CA ASP A 77 -16.57 -7.28 -8.36
C ASP A 77 -16.91 -7.99 -9.67
N ASP A 78 -17.62 -9.09 -9.58
CA ASP A 78 -18.04 -9.93 -10.73
C ASP A 78 -18.77 -9.11 -11.81
N ARG A 79 -19.43 -8.02 -11.44
CA ARG A 79 -20.19 -7.17 -12.37
C ARG A 79 -19.28 -6.35 -13.29
N LEU A 80 -18.02 -6.15 -12.90
CA LEU A 80 -17.02 -5.45 -13.71
C LEU A 80 -16.35 -6.39 -14.72
N ILE A 81 -16.41 -7.70 -14.55
CA ILE A 81 -15.75 -8.64 -15.46
C ILE A 81 -16.27 -8.55 -16.91
N PRO A 82 -17.60 -8.52 -17.17
CA PRO A 82 -18.08 -8.30 -18.53
C PRO A 82 -17.70 -6.94 -19.11
N ILE A 83 -17.63 -5.91 -18.28
CA ILE A 83 -17.20 -4.56 -18.68
C ILE A 83 -15.73 -4.57 -19.08
N LEU A 84 -14.87 -5.20 -18.28
CA LEU A 84 -13.45 -5.34 -18.58
C LEU A 84 -13.20 -6.14 -19.86
N ALA A 85 -14.00 -7.18 -20.12
CA ALA A 85 -13.94 -7.93 -21.37
C ALA A 85 -14.29 -7.05 -22.59
N ASP A 86 -15.28 -6.15 -22.46
CA ASP A 86 -15.67 -5.19 -23.52
C ASP A 86 -14.60 -4.09 -23.71
N THR A 87 -14.11 -3.49 -22.63
CA THR A 87 -13.20 -2.33 -22.69
C THR A 87 -11.77 -2.71 -23.05
N LEU A 88 -11.29 -3.87 -22.59
CA LEU A 88 -9.92 -4.33 -22.72
C LEU A 88 -9.70 -5.43 -23.76
N GLY A 89 -10.76 -5.92 -24.41
CA GLY A 89 -10.70 -7.05 -25.34
C GLY A 89 -9.78 -6.85 -26.57
N ARG A 90 -9.31 -5.63 -26.81
CA ARG A 90 -8.34 -5.31 -27.87
C ARG A 90 -6.87 -5.56 -27.47
N PHE A 91 -6.61 -5.79 -26.18
CA PHE A 91 -5.26 -6.01 -25.66
C PHE A 91 -5.01 -7.50 -25.43
N ASP A 92 -3.97 -8.04 -26.04
CA ASP A 92 -3.55 -9.44 -25.92
C ASP A 92 -2.54 -9.67 -24.77
N ASN A 93 -2.08 -8.58 -24.15
CA ASN A 93 -1.17 -8.57 -23.02
C ASN A 93 -1.84 -8.25 -21.67
N VAL A 94 -3.18 -8.31 -21.60
CA VAL A 94 -3.95 -8.09 -20.36
C VAL A 94 -4.63 -9.38 -19.95
N THR A 95 -4.43 -9.77 -18.71
CA THR A 95 -5.14 -10.87 -18.06
C THR A 95 -5.95 -10.34 -16.88
N VAL A 96 -7.27 -10.49 -16.92
CA VAL A 96 -8.16 -10.13 -15.81
C VAL A 96 -8.42 -11.39 -14.97
N VAL A 97 -8.14 -11.29 -13.68
CA VAL A 97 -8.33 -12.36 -12.69
C VAL A 97 -9.44 -11.95 -11.73
N ASN A 98 -10.56 -12.67 -11.78
CA ASN A 98 -11.69 -12.41 -10.87
C ASN A 98 -11.47 -13.09 -9.52
N GLN A 99 -10.67 -12.47 -8.67
CA GLN A 99 -10.32 -12.96 -7.33
C GLN A 99 -10.09 -11.81 -6.35
N ASP A 100 -10.28 -12.12 -5.06
CA ASP A 100 -9.87 -11.25 -3.97
C ASP A 100 -8.34 -11.34 -3.80
N ILE A 101 -7.64 -10.22 -4.01
CA ILE A 101 -6.18 -10.15 -3.92
C ILE A 101 -5.64 -10.63 -2.56
N LEU A 102 -6.40 -10.42 -1.47
CA LEU A 102 -6.01 -10.84 -0.12
C LEU A 102 -6.08 -12.37 0.08
N LYS A 103 -6.76 -13.09 -0.80
CA LYS A 103 -6.94 -14.55 -0.76
C LYS A 103 -6.25 -15.26 -1.90
N THR A 104 -5.68 -14.51 -2.84
CA THR A 104 -5.05 -15.06 -4.04
C THR A 104 -3.67 -15.62 -3.71
N ASP A 105 -3.37 -16.82 -4.23
CA ASP A 105 -2.01 -17.33 -4.29
C ASP A 105 -1.22 -16.61 -5.40
N LEU A 106 -0.63 -15.47 -5.03
CA LEU A 106 0.11 -14.63 -5.95
C LEU A 106 1.36 -15.33 -6.51
N GLN A 107 1.99 -16.22 -5.75
CA GLN A 107 3.15 -16.98 -6.23
C GLN A 107 2.80 -17.84 -7.44
N THR A 108 1.63 -18.48 -7.40
CA THR A 108 1.13 -19.24 -8.55
C THR A 108 0.70 -18.32 -9.68
N GLN A 109 0.03 -17.20 -9.37
CA GLN A 109 -0.50 -16.29 -10.41
C GLN A 109 0.61 -15.65 -11.24
N ILE A 110 1.70 -15.19 -10.65
CA ILE A 110 2.80 -14.52 -11.37
C ILE A 110 3.52 -15.46 -12.36
N GLN A 111 3.42 -16.79 -12.16
CA GLN A 111 3.98 -17.76 -13.12
C GLN A 111 3.17 -17.81 -14.43
N ASN A 112 1.98 -17.23 -14.47
CA ASN A 112 1.17 -17.16 -15.68
C ASN A 112 1.58 -16.00 -16.62
N PHE A 113 2.50 -15.12 -16.23
CA PHE A 113 3.12 -14.19 -17.17
C PHE A 113 3.90 -14.96 -18.25
N LYS A 114 3.86 -14.50 -19.50
CA LYS A 114 4.65 -15.10 -20.61
C LYS A 114 6.14 -15.05 -20.32
N ASN A 115 6.59 -13.99 -19.63
CA ASN A 115 7.97 -13.87 -19.13
C ASN A 115 7.93 -13.53 -17.63
N PRO A 116 7.86 -14.53 -16.75
CA PRO A 116 7.77 -14.31 -15.31
C PRO A 116 9.07 -13.81 -14.68
N ASP A 117 10.18 -13.80 -15.41
CA ASP A 117 11.49 -13.32 -14.93
C ASP A 117 11.63 -11.80 -15.02
N LEU A 118 10.73 -11.11 -15.74
CA LEU A 118 10.72 -9.66 -15.79
C LEU A 118 10.39 -9.05 -14.41
N PRO A 119 10.96 -7.87 -14.09
CA PRO A 119 10.57 -7.13 -12.89
C PRO A 119 9.06 -6.93 -12.82
N ILE A 120 8.49 -7.07 -11.62
CA ILE A 120 7.06 -6.88 -11.39
C ILE A 120 6.86 -5.59 -10.60
N LYS A 121 6.06 -4.68 -11.15
CA LYS A 121 5.61 -3.46 -10.46
C LYS A 121 4.11 -3.57 -10.13
N VAL A 122 3.72 -2.97 -9.02
CA VAL A 122 2.31 -2.82 -8.65
C VAL A 122 1.87 -1.40 -8.96
N VAL A 123 0.90 -1.25 -9.85
CA VAL A 123 0.33 0.05 -10.20
C VAL A 123 -1.19 -0.04 -10.07
N ALA A 124 -1.78 0.75 -9.17
CA ALA A 124 -3.20 0.59 -8.86
C ALA A 124 -3.85 1.86 -8.31
N ASN A 125 -5.14 2.00 -8.58
CA ASN A 125 -6.04 2.88 -7.85
C ASN A 125 -6.72 2.06 -6.75
N LEU A 126 -6.15 2.04 -5.54
CA LEU A 126 -6.62 1.16 -4.46
C LEU A 126 -7.95 1.63 -3.87
N PRO A 127 -8.89 0.70 -3.60
CA PRO A 127 -10.11 1.01 -2.86
C PRO A 127 -9.80 1.58 -1.47
N TYR A 128 -10.41 2.72 -1.09
CA TYR A 128 -10.03 3.45 0.12
C TYR A 128 -10.26 2.68 1.41
N TYR A 129 -11.31 1.85 1.47
CA TYR A 129 -11.68 1.11 2.68
C TYR A 129 -10.73 -0.05 3.02
N ILE A 130 -9.90 -0.49 2.07
CA ILE A 130 -9.05 -1.68 2.21
C ILE A 130 -7.59 -1.43 1.74
N THR A 131 -7.20 -0.19 1.54
CA THR A 131 -5.88 0.21 1.05
C THR A 131 -4.75 -0.37 1.90
N THR A 132 -4.78 -0.17 3.21
CA THR A 132 -3.72 -0.64 4.12
C THR A 132 -3.58 -2.16 4.16
N PRO A 133 -4.65 -2.95 4.32
CA PRO A 133 -4.55 -4.42 4.24
C PRO A 133 -3.96 -4.92 2.93
N ILE A 134 -4.40 -4.39 1.79
CA ILE A 134 -3.87 -4.78 0.48
C ILE A 134 -2.38 -4.46 0.38
N LEU A 135 -2.00 -3.23 0.73
CA LEU A 135 -0.62 -2.78 0.63
C LEU A 135 0.31 -3.64 1.49
N MET A 136 -0.05 -3.89 2.75
CA MET A 136 0.76 -4.70 3.66
C MET A 136 0.84 -6.15 3.20
N HIS A 137 -0.27 -6.73 2.72
CA HIS A 137 -0.27 -8.08 2.16
C HIS A 137 0.73 -8.24 1.01
N LEU A 138 0.81 -7.26 0.11
CA LEU A 138 1.74 -7.28 -1.02
C LEU A 138 3.19 -7.03 -0.59
N ILE A 139 3.43 -6.08 0.32
CA ILE A 139 4.78 -5.74 0.81
C ILE A 139 5.39 -6.90 1.59
N GLU A 140 4.61 -7.56 2.44
CA GLU A 140 5.02 -8.69 3.29
C GLU A 140 5.08 -10.02 2.51
N SER A 141 4.49 -10.08 1.31
CA SER A 141 4.60 -11.24 0.45
C SER A 141 6.07 -11.51 0.08
N LYS A 142 6.41 -12.76 -0.18
CA LYS A 142 7.76 -13.15 -0.63
C LYS A 142 8.02 -12.82 -2.10
N ILE A 143 7.08 -12.16 -2.77
CA ILE A 143 7.23 -11.78 -4.17
C ILE A 143 8.14 -10.55 -4.26
N PRO A 144 9.16 -10.56 -5.11
CA PRO A 144 10.11 -9.47 -5.24
C PRO A 144 9.55 -8.32 -6.09
N PHE A 145 8.41 -7.75 -5.68
CA PHE A 145 7.92 -6.53 -6.31
C PHE A 145 8.98 -5.44 -6.22
N SER A 146 9.37 -4.87 -7.36
CA SER A 146 10.42 -3.86 -7.41
C SER A 146 9.93 -2.48 -6.97
N GLU A 147 8.69 -2.15 -7.33
CA GLU A 147 8.10 -0.83 -7.11
C GLU A 147 6.58 -0.90 -6.98
N PHE A 148 6.04 0.03 -6.21
CA PHE A 148 4.60 0.28 -6.10
C PHE A 148 4.34 1.74 -6.44
N VAL A 149 3.45 1.99 -7.39
CA VAL A 149 2.90 3.32 -7.68
C VAL A 149 1.40 3.23 -7.52
N VAL A 150 0.91 3.67 -6.37
CA VAL A 150 -0.47 3.42 -5.96
C VAL A 150 -1.18 4.71 -5.57
N MET A 151 -2.42 4.82 -5.99
CA MET A 151 -3.31 5.90 -5.59
C MET A 151 -4.11 5.48 -4.36
N MET A 152 -4.20 6.40 -3.41
CA MET A 152 -4.92 6.23 -2.16
C MET A 152 -5.40 7.58 -1.63
N GLN A 153 -6.20 7.58 -0.56
CA GLN A 153 -6.52 8.82 0.14
C GLN A 153 -5.26 9.55 0.57
N ARG A 154 -5.24 10.88 0.40
CA ARG A 154 -4.08 11.73 0.74
C ARG A 154 -3.60 11.51 2.17
N GLU A 155 -4.51 11.43 3.14
CA GLU A 155 -4.15 11.20 4.54
C GLU A 155 -3.37 9.89 4.74
N VAL A 156 -3.75 8.81 4.04
CA VAL A 156 -3.06 7.51 4.14
C VAL A 156 -1.65 7.61 3.53
N ALA A 157 -1.52 8.26 2.38
CA ALA A 157 -0.23 8.49 1.73
C ALA A 157 0.70 9.36 2.61
N ASP A 158 0.17 10.42 3.22
CA ASP A 158 0.90 11.28 4.16
C ASP A 158 1.39 10.49 5.39
N ARG A 159 0.56 9.57 5.90
CA ARG A 159 0.96 8.69 7.02
C ARG A 159 2.06 7.71 6.65
N ILE A 160 1.99 7.11 5.46
CA ILE A 160 3.01 6.14 5.00
C ILE A 160 4.35 6.84 4.78
N SER A 161 4.35 8.01 4.14
CA SER A 161 5.55 8.76 3.81
C SER A 161 6.13 9.61 4.97
N ALA A 162 5.42 9.69 6.10
CA ALA A 162 5.77 10.53 7.23
C ALA A 162 7.14 10.21 7.83
N GLU A 163 7.83 11.25 8.31
CA GLU A 163 9.09 11.16 9.04
C GLU A 163 8.86 11.28 10.56
N PRO A 164 9.79 10.77 11.39
CA PRO A 164 9.75 10.95 12.84
C PRO A 164 9.54 12.42 13.23
N ASN A 165 8.92 12.63 14.39
CA ASN A 165 8.55 13.95 14.93
C ASN A 165 7.49 14.70 14.12
N THR A 166 6.75 14.03 13.25
CA THR A 166 5.59 14.60 12.57
C THR A 166 4.27 14.01 13.08
N LYS A 167 3.19 14.79 12.95
CA LYS A 167 1.85 14.36 13.37
C LYS A 167 1.35 13.11 12.61
N ALA A 168 1.78 12.93 11.39
CA ALA A 168 1.35 11.82 10.54
C ALA A 168 2.10 10.52 10.83
N TYR A 169 3.31 10.60 11.41
CA TYR A 169 4.15 9.44 11.68
C TYR A 169 3.52 8.46 12.67
N GLY A 170 3.62 7.17 12.39
CA GLY A 170 3.04 6.13 13.21
C GLY A 170 3.45 4.72 12.76
N SER A 171 2.80 3.70 13.31
CA SER A 171 3.11 2.30 13.03
C SER A 171 3.02 1.93 11.55
N LEU A 172 2.12 2.56 10.78
CA LEU A 172 2.02 2.34 9.33
C LEU A 172 3.25 2.89 8.59
N SER A 173 3.75 4.07 8.99
CA SER A 173 4.99 4.62 8.44
C SER A 173 6.16 3.65 8.65
N ILE A 174 6.27 3.09 9.86
CA ILE A 174 7.31 2.13 10.24
C ILE A 174 7.20 0.86 9.41
N ALA A 175 6.01 0.25 9.36
CA ALA A 175 5.79 -1.02 8.67
C ALA A 175 6.13 -0.95 7.18
N VAL A 176 5.72 0.12 6.49
CA VAL A 176 6.03 0.29 5.07
C VAL A 176 7.50 0.66 4.87
N LYS A 177 8.00 1.66 5.60
CA LYS A 177 9.37 2.17 5.40
C LYS A 177 10.47 1.22 5.87
N TYR A 178 10.11 0.19 6.63
CA TYR A 178 11.00 -0.91 6.96
C TYR A 178 11.46 -1.66 5.71
N TYR A 179 10.53 -1.96 4.78
CA TYR A 179 10.80 -2.69 3.54
C TYR A 179 11.02 -1.80 2.32
N MET A 180 10.48 -0.58 2.32
CA MET A 180 10.38 0.29 1.16
C MET A 180 10.88 1.71 1.46
N THR A 181 11.36 2.42 0.44
CA THR A 181 11.29 3.89 0.46
C THR A 181 9.88 4.31 0.08
N ALA A 182 9.39 5.43 0.60
CA ALA A 182 8.04 5.90 0.29
C ALA A 182 8.02 7.41 0.12
N LYS A 183 7.42 7.89 -0.99
CA LYS A 183 7.32 9.31 -1.32
C LYS A 183 6.00 9.61 -2.02
N VAL A 184 5.32 10.67 -1.60
CA VAL A 184 4.19 11.23 -2.35
C VAL A 184 4.72 11.85 -3.64
N ALA A 185 4.28 11.30 -4.78
CA ALA A 185 4.68 11.80 -6.09
C ALA A 185 3.88 13.05 -6.49
N PHE A 186 2.56 13.00 -6.35
CA PHE A 186 1.67 14.14 -6.60
C PHE A 186 0.27 13.90 -6.00
N ILE A 187 -0.47 15.01 -5.86
CA ILE A 187 -1.86 15.00 -5.38
C ILE A 187 -2.83 14.90 -6.55
N VAL A 188 -3.91 14.15 -6.35
CA VAL A 188 -4.99 13.97 -7.32
C VAL A 188 -6.27 14.55 -6.74
N PRO A 189 -6.82 15.62 -7.34
CA PRO A 189 -8.03 16.26 -6.83
C PRO A 189 -9.24 15.34 -6.97
N ARG A 190 -10.14 15.38 -6.00
CA ARG A 190 -11.38 14.57 -5.98
C ARG A 190 -12.29 14.79 -7.18
N THR A 191 -12.18 15.94 -7.85
CA THR A 191 -13.03 16.35 -8.98
C THR A 191 -12.80 15.56 -10.27
N VAL A 192 -11.71 14.78 -10.36
CA VAL A 192 -11.39 13.96 -11.54
C VAL A 192 -11.94 12.53 -11.46
N PHE A 193 -12.76 12.24 -10.45
CA PHE A 193 -13.39 10.94 -10.24
C PHE A 193 -14.90 10.98 -10.48
N VAL A 194 -15.46 9.84 -10.87
CA VAL A 194 -16.89 9.59 -10.98
C VAL A 194 -17.25 8.30 -10.25
N PRO A 195 -18.08 8.31 -9.20
CA PRO A 195 -18.48 9.52 -8.44
C PRO A 195 -17.27 10.17 -7.74
N ALA A 196 -17.37 11.48 -7.43
CA ALA A 196 -16.30 12.16 -6.70
C ALA A 196 -16.23 11.66 -5.24
N PRO A 197 -15.05 11.30 -4.72
CA PRO A 197 -14.87 10.99 -3.31
C PRO A 197 -14.94 12.24 -2.44
N ASN A 198 -14.98 12.04 -1.12
CA ASN A 198 -15.06 13.17 -0.17
C ASN A 198 -13.74 13.90 0.05
N VAL A 199 -12.61 13.25 -0.28
CA VAL A 199 -11.26 13.74 -0.04
C VAL A 199 -10.41 13.61 -1.29
N ASP A 200 -9.33 14.39 -1.36
CA ASP A 200 -8.34 14.26 -2.40
C ASP A 200 -7.54 12.96 -2.22
N SER A 201 -7.00 12.47 -3.33
CA SER A 201 -6.11 11.33 -3.37
C SER A 201 -4.66 11.78 -3.54
N ALA A 202 -3.74 10.86 -3.35
CA ALA A 202 -2.34 11.04 -3.66
C ALA A 202 -1.79 9.81 -4.37
N ILE A 203 -0.84 10.02 -5.26
CA ILE A 203 -0.01 8.95 -5.80
C ILE A 203 1.20 8.80 -4.90
N LEU A 204 1.35 7.61 -4.35
CA LEU A 204 2.49 7.21 -3.53
C LEU A 204 3.40 6.31 -4.35
N LYS A 205 4.66 6.71 -4.52
CA LYS A 205 5.71 5.89 -5.12
C LYS A 205 6.53 5.24 -3.99
N MET A 206 6.61 3.92 -4.01
CA MET A 206 7.40 3.14 -3.06
C MET A 206 8.35 2.22 -3.84
N VAL A 207 9.62 2.21 -3.46
CA VAL A 207 10.64 1.37 -4.08
C VAL A 207 11.18 0.41 -3.03
N ARG A 208 11.24 -0.87 -3.38
CA ARG A 208 11.73 -1.90 -2.47
C ARG A 208 13.20 -1.68 -2.13
N ARG A 209 13.52 -1.76 -0.85
CA ARG A 209 14.90 -1.76 -0.39
C ARG A 209 15.55 -3.10 -0.72
N PRO A 210 16.85 -3.13 -1.06
CA PRO A 210 17.60 -4.40 -1.21
C PRO A 210 17.56 -5.25 0.07
N GLU A 211 17.60 -4.58 1.23
CA GLU A 211 17.48 -5.17 2.57
C GLU A 211 16.56 -4.29 3.42
N PRO A 212 15.91 -4.84 4.45
CA PRO A 212 15.16 -4.05 5.43
C PRO A 212 16.01 -2.93 6.02
N LEU A 213 15.37 -1.82 6.38
CA LEU A 213 16.07 -0.62 6.88
C LEU A 213 16.90 -0.88 8.14
N VAL A 214 16.54 -1.87 8.91
CA VAL A 214 17.28 -2.34 10.09
C VAL A 214 17.13 -3.85 10.21
N GLN A 215 18.21 -4.53 10.60
CA GLN A 215 18.17 -5.96 10.92
C GLN A 215 17.67 -6.14 12.35
N VAL A 216 16.72 -7.05 12.57
CA VAL A 216 16.14 -7.36 13.88
C VAL A 216 16.00 -8.88 14.04
N GLN A 217 15.96 -9.36 15.27
CA GLN A 217 15.78 -10.79 15.59
C GLN A 217 14.38 -11.28 15.20
N ASP A 218 13.36 -10.41 15.24
CA ASP A 218 11.96 -10.78 15.04
C ASP A 218 11.18 -9.57 14.49
N GLU A 219 10.87 -9.60 13.18
CA GLU A 219 10.14 -8.52 12.50
C GLU A 219 8.71 -8.36 13.03
N ASP A 220 8.02 -9.47 13.31
CA ASP A 220 6.66 -9.44 13.82
C ASP A 220 6.62 -8.78 15.21
N PHE A 221 7.64 -9.06 16.02
CA PHE A 221 7.76 -8.42 17.32
C PHE A 221 8.05 -6.93 17.19
N LEU A 222 8.96 -6.52 16.30
CA LEU A 222 9.18 -5.10 15.97
C LEU A 222 7.88 -4.38 15.65
N PHE A 223 7.03 -4.97 14.78
CA PHE A 223 5.77 -4.34 14.40
C PHE A 223 4.75 -4.34 15.54
N ARG A 224 4.72 -5.34 16.42
CA ARG A 224 3.90 -5.32 17.63
C ARG A 224 4.34 -4.22 18.59
N VAL A 225 5.64 -4.08 18.84
CA VAL A 225 6.21 -3.03 19.70
C VAL A 225 5.90 -1.64 19.12
N SER A 226 6.08 -1.46 17.81
CA SER A 226 5.75 -0.19 17.15
C SER A 226 4.26 0.17 17.31
N LYS A 227 3.35 -0.79 17.08
CA LYS A 227 1.91 -0.58 17.32
C LYS A 227 1.62 -0.21 18.76
N ALA A 228 2.22 -0.90 19.72
CA ALA A 228 2.06 -0.61 21.14
C ALA A 228 2.49 0.82 21.49
N ALA A 229 3.62 1.30 20.94
CA ALA A 229 4.12 2.65 21.18
C ALA A 229 3.20 3.78 20.70
N PHE A 230 2.28 3.49 19.77
CA PHE A 230 1.34 4.47 19.19
C PHE A 230 -0.12 4.32 19.67
N VAL A 231 -0.43 3.40 20.57
CA VAL A 231 -1.80 3.21 21.09
C VAL A 231 -2.35 4.50 21.69
N HIS A 232 -1.53 5.20 22.48
CA HIS A 232 -1.89 6.48 23.08
C HIS A 232 -0.86 7.54 22.69
N ARG A 233 -1.04 8.20 21.53
CA ARG A 233 -0.09 9.16 20.97
C ARG A 233 0.40 10.25 21.92
N ARG A 234 -0.46 10.72 22.83
CA ARG A 234 -0.12 11.78 23.81
C ARG A 234 0.63 11.27 25.04
N LYS A 235 0.76 9.95 25.22
CA LYS A 235 1.49 9.34 26.34
C LYS A 235 2.95 9.08 25.98
N THR A 236 3.78 8.98 26.99
CA THR A 236 5.18 8.59 26.87
C THR A 236 5.30 7.14 26.39
N LEU A 237 6.47 6.80 25.86
CA LEU A 237 6.80 5.43 25.47
C LEU A 237 6.65 4.48 26.67
N TRP A 238 7.13 4.87 27.84
CA TRP A 238 6.95 4.13 29.10
C TRP A 238 5.51 3.76 29.39
N ASN A 239 4.61 4.75 29.33
CA ASN A 239 3.21 4.52 29.59
C ASN A 239 2.55 3.57 28.57
N ASN A 240 2.94 3.65 27.31
CA ASN A 240 2.43 2.78 26.27
C ASN A 240 2.95 1.35 26.44
N LEU A 241 4.25 1.18 26.71
CA LEU A 241 4.87 -0.14 26.89
C LEU A 241 4.36 -0.83 28.18
N THR A 242 4.26 -0.11 29.30
CA THR A 242 3.69 -0.69 30.53
C THR A 242 2.22 -1.06 30.37
N SER A 243 1.47 -0.32 29.57
CA SER A 243 0.08 -0.69 29.24
C SER A 243 0.01 -1.97 28.40
N HIS A 244 0.99 -2.21 27.54
CA HIS A 244 1.02 -3.36 26.63
C HIS A 244 1.58 -4.63 27.30
N PHE A 245 2.71 -4.53 27.99
CA PHE A 245 3.42 -5.68 28.56
C PHE A 245 2.98 -6.03 29.98
N GLY A 246 2.40 -5.08 30.71
CA GLY A 246 1.93 -5.27 32.09
C GLY A 246 2.55 -4.27 33.06
N LYS A 247 1.98 -4.22 34.29
CA LYS A 247 2.32 -3.23 35.33
C LYS A 247 2.97 -3.85 36.56
N SER A 248 3.32 -5.14 36.55
CA SER A 248 4.02 -5.78 37.68
C SER A 248 5.41 -5.17 37.82
N GLU A 249 5.95 -5.21 39.03
CA GLU A 249 7.30 -4.69 39.28
C GLU A 249 8.35 -5.41 38.45
N GLU A 250 8.24 -6.73 38.32
CA GLU A 250 9.11 -7.52 37.45
C GLU A 250 9.09 -7.01 35.99
N THR A 251 7.88 -6.76 35.45
CA THR A 251 7.74 -6.23 34.08
C THR A 251 8.36 -4.85 33.94
N LYS A 252 8.16 -3.98 34.94
CA LYS A 252 8.74 -2.64 34.93
C LYS A 252 10.26 -2.67 34.96
N GLU A 253 10.88 -3.51 35.81
CA GLU A 253 12.33 -3.71 35.86
C GLU A 253 12.88 -4.18 34.50
N LYS A 254 12.20 -5.14 33.86
CA LYS A 254 12.57 -5.59 32.50
C LYS A 254 12.44 -4.46 31.48
N LEU A 255 11.38 -3.65 31.53
CA LEU A 255 11.17 -2.52 30.63
C LEU A 255 12.25 -1.45 30.82
N GLU A 256 12.61 -1.11 32.06
CA GLU A 256 13.69 -0.16 32.36
C GLU A 256 15.00 -0.65 31.77
N LYS A 257 15.35 -1.90 32.02
CA LYS A 257 16.56 -2.53 31.48
C LYS A 257 16.57 -2.54 29.95
N ALA A 258 15.45 -2.88 29.29
CA ALA A 258 15.34 -2.87 27.83
C ALA A 258 15.54 -1.45 27.26
N LEU A 259 14.94 -0.43 27.87
CA LEU A 259 15.10 0.96 27.43
C LEU A 259 16.54 1.46 27.61
N GLU A 260 17.20 1.06 28.72
CA GLU A 260 18.60 1.35 28.94
C GLU A 260 19.50 0.70 27.86
N LEU A 261 19.31 -0.59 27.57
CA LEU A 261 20.04 -1.32 26.52
C LEU A 261 19.82 -0.70 25.13
N ALA A 262 18.61 -0.25 24.84
CA ALA A 262 18.28 0.42 23.60
C ALA A 262 18.76 1.87 23.51
N ALA A 263 19.28 2.44 24.62
CA ALA A 263 19.63 3.85 24.77
C ALA A 263 18.47 4.82 24.46
N ILE A 264 17.27 4.49 24.97
CA ILE A 264 16.03 5.23 24.74
C ILE A 264 15.51 5.76 26.07
N GLN A 265 15.22 7.07 26.13
CA GLN A 265 14.64 7.71 27.32
C GLN A 265 13.17 7.29 27.53
N PRO A 266 12.77 6.85 28.73
CA PRO A 266 11.38 6.42 29.00
C PRO A 266 10.32 7.52 28.76
N SER A 267 10.72 8.79 28.93
CA SER A 267 9.85 9.96 28.78
C SER A 267 9.57 10.38 27.33
N ILE A 268 10.30 9.84 26.36
CA ILE A 268 10.08 10.12 24.93
C ILE A 268 8.72 9.60 24.47
N ARG A 269 8.17 10.15 23.40
CA ARG A 269 6.99 9.61 22.74
C ARG A 269 7.39 8.73 21.56
N GLY A 270 6.56 7.74 21.22
CA GLY A 270 6.80 6.85 20.08
C GLY A 270 7.06 7.60 18.77
N GLU A 271 6.41 8.76 18.56
CA GLU A 271 6.57 9.55 17.34
C GLU A 271 8.00 10.13 17.15
N ALA A 272 8.79 10.23 18.20
CA ALA A 272 10.16 10.72 18.11
C ALA A 272 11.19 9.62 17.78
N LEU A 273 10.79 8.34 17.81
CA LEU A 273 11.69 7.23 17.53
C LEU A 273 11.80 6.97 16.03
N SER A 274 13.02 6.83 15.54
CA SER A 274 13.32 6.33 14.20
C SER A 274 13.06 4.83 14.10
N ILE A 275 13.03 4.29 12.88
CA ILE A 275 12.88 2.84 12.66
C ILE A 275 14.06 2.05 13.26
N PRO A 276 15.35 2.49 13.11
CA PRO A 276 16.45 1.88 13.82
C PRO A 276 16.30 1.89 15.36
N ASP A 277 15.73 2.96 15.94
CA ASP A 277 15.43 3.02 17.38
C ASP A 277 14.42 1.94 17.78
N PHE A 278 13.36 1.75 16.99
CA PHE A 278 12.39 0.67 17.20
C PHE A 278 13.02 -0.70 17.06
N GLY A 279 13.97 -0.88 16.15
CA GLY A 279 14.73 -2.12 16.00
C GLY A 279 15.53 -2.45 17.26
N ARG A 280 16.31 -1.50 17.77
CA ARG A 280 17.06 -1.69 19.04
C ARG A 280 16.13 -1.96 20.21
N LEU A 281 15.00 -1.25 20.29
CA LEU A 281 14.02 -1.44 21.35
C LEU A 281 13.42 -2.85 21.29
N ALA A 282 13.02 -3.33 20.12
CA ALA A 282 12.45 -4.67 19.95
C ALA A 282 13.45 -5.77 20.37
N ASP A 283 14.69 -5.68 19.89
CA ASP A 283 15.73 -6.66 20.25
C ASP A 283 16.05 -6.63 21.76
N SER A 284 16.14 -5.45 22.36
CA SER A 284 16.37 -5.30 23.80
C SER A 284 15.22 -5.83 24.65
N LEU A 285 13.98 -5.66 24.21
CA LEU A 285 12.80 -6.24 24.88
C LEU A 285 12.82 -7.77 24.88
N LYS A 286 13.21 -8.37 23.74
CA LYS A 286 13.37 -9.83 23.65
C LYS A 286 14.54 -10.33 24.53
N GLU A 287 15.64 -9.58 24.60
CA GLU A 287 16.80 -9.95 25.43
C GLU A 287 16.44 -10.02 26.92
N VAL A 288 15.57 -9.17 27.40
CA VAL A 288 15.09 -9.19 28.79
C VAL A 288 13.91 -10.14 29.05
N GLY A 289 13.45 -10.84 28.02
CA GLY A 289 12.36 -11.84 28.11
C GLY A 289 10.96 -11.23 28.17
N LEU A 290 10.72 -10.19 27.37
CA LEU A 290 9.39 -9.61 27.15
C LEU A 290 8.87 -9.91 25.75
#